data_7bbdcf9cb933a029d917feaf72a1d63a
#
_entry.id   7bbdcf9cb933a029d917feaf72a1d63a
#
_cell.length_a   1.000
_cell.length_b   1.000
_cell.length_c   1.000
_cell.angle_alpha   90.00
_cell.angle_beta   90.00
_cell.angle_gamma   90.00
#
_symmetry.space_group_name_H-M   'P 1'
#
loop_
_entity.id
_entity.type
_entity.pdbx_description
1 polymer ?
#
loop_
_entity_poly.entity_id
_entity_poly.type
_entity_poly.pdbx_seq_one_letter_code
_entity_poly.pdbx_strand_id
1 'polypeptide(L)'
;MNQDKSQRAHANLGTFFGVFLPCLLTILGVVMYLRLGWVAGNLGLVQTWILVSLATSITFLTGLSVAAIATNSTVGGGGSYYMISRSLGLEAGAAIGLPLFLGKALGVSFYIVGFAESLHPYFPQLSLPVLGTISLLVLTTLALISAQIAAKSQLLVFSMILASLIGLALGGPPEPIITGLGTASEPVSFWVAFAIFFPAVTGIEAGVGLSGDLKNPKKSLPLGTLAAIGTSYVVYMTVPVLMLMWVPVEVLRTNLLVMQDVMPHSSLFFAGVWGAALSSALISLLSAPRTLQKLARDQIVHPFLGQGAKSDDTPRIATLLTFALALAGIWAGELNQIAKALSIFFLTTYGLLNLAAAMEALLDNPSWRPAFRVKWWASLLGAVASFTVMFFLNPWASFGAIFVGISIYLWVHKRHLHRRWEDIRMGLWQFFTQALLYRMKDYQPDIRSWRPNLLVFTGAPTKRWYLIELAQALSQNRGRKWTK
;
A
#
# COMPACT_ATOMS: atom_id res chain seq x y z
N MET A 1 -5.54 -20.26 23.03
CA MET A 1 -6.63 -19.54 23.73
C MET A 1 -6.17 -18.41 24.65
N ASN A 2 -4.94 -18.40 25.17
CA ASN A 2 -4.43 -17.28 26.03
C ASN A 2 -3.81 -16.09 25.29
N GLN A 3 -3.38 -16.24 24.03
CA GLN A 3 -2.86 -15.11 23.21
C GLN A 3 -3.98 -14.18 22.71
N ASP A 4 -5.21 -14.68 22.58
CA ASP A 4 -6.36 -13.91 22.09
C ASP A 4 -6.93 -12.93 23.15
N LYS A 5 -6.67 -13.20 24.44
CA LYS A 5 -7.11 -12.33 25.54
C LYS A 5 -6.19 -11.12 25.78
N SER A 6 -4.89 -11.25 25.51
CA SER A 6 -3.96 -10.11 25.69
C SER A 6 -4.08 -9.08 24.55
N GLN A 7 -4.44 -9.52 23.33
CA GLN A 7 -4.67 -8.61 22.20
C GLN A 7 -5.96 -7.80 22.33
N ARG A 8 -6.98 -8.30 23.03
CA ARG A 8 -8.24 -7.57 23.25
C ARG A 8 -8.15 -6.45 24.29
N ALA A 9 -7.11 -6.42 25.12
CA ALA A 9 -6.94 -5.40 26.15
C ALA A 9 -6.53 -4.01 25.61
N HIS A 10 -6.09 -3.90 24.35
CA HIS A 10 -5.61 -2.66 23.74
C HIS A 10 -6.46 -2.13 22.56
N ALA A 11 -7.51 -2.84 22.13
CA ALA A 11 -8.36 -2.45 21.01
C ALA A 11 -9.34 -1.33 21.42
N ASN A 12 -8.89 -0.07 21.42
CA ASN A 12 -9.68 1.08 21.88
C ASN A 12 -9.96 2.13 20.80
N LEU A 13 -9.38 2.02 19.58
CA LEU A 13 -9.51 3.04 18.56
C LEU A 13 -10.82 2.89 17.76
N GLY A 14 -11.58 3.99 17.68
CA GLY A 14 -12.75 4.10 16.79
C GLY A 14 -12.35 4.42 15.35
N THR A 15 -13.35 4.51 14.46
CA THR A 15 -13.15 4.81 13.03
C THR A 15 -12.41 6.12 12.79
N PHE A 16 -12.75 7.17 13.53
CA PHE A 16 -12.18 8.50 13.33
C PHE A 16 -10.68 8.54 13.67
N PHE A 17 -10.30 8.14 14.89
CA PHE A 17 -8.90 8.19 15.35
C PHE A 17 -8.06 7.02 14.87
N GLY A 18 -8.67 5.88 14.57
CA GLY A 18 -7.94 4.68 14.20
C GLY A 18 -7.72 4.50 12.69
N VAL A 19 -8.55 5.13 11.84
CA VAL A 19 -8.46 4.96 10.39
C VAL A 19 -8.54 6.29 9.64
N PHE A 20 -9.65 7.04 9.81
CA PHE A 20 -9.88 8.26 9.04
C PHE A 20 -8.74 9.27 9.20
N LEU A 21 -8.45 9.61 10.45
CA LEU A 21 -7.47 10.64 10.77
C LEU A 21 -6.04 10.24 10.36
N PRO A 22 -5.51 9.05 10.69
CA PRO A 22 -4.20 8.60 10.21
C PRO A 22 -4.08 8.59 8.69
N CYS A 23 -5.11 8.11 7.98
CA CYS A 23 -5.12 8.12 6.52
C CYS A 23 -5.12 9.55 5.97
N LEU A 24 -6.00 10.41 6.47
CA LEU A 24 -6.12 11.79 6.01
C LEU A 24 -4.85 12.60 6.24
N LEU A 25 -4.25 12.50 7.43
CA LEU A 25 -3.01 13.21 7.77
C LEU A 25 -1.83 12.75 6.89
N THR A 26 -1.79 11.47 6.54
CA THR A 26 -0.75 10.94 5.66
C THR A 26 -0.98 11.34 4.20
N ILE A 27 -2.23 11.36 3.75
CA ILE A 27 -2.59 11.81 2.39
C ILE A 27 -2.33 13.31 2.26
N LEU A 28 -2.84 14.15 3.15
CA LEU A 28 -2.59 15.60 3.16
C LEU A 28 -1.18 15.93 3.68
N GLY A 29 -0.20 15.21 3.15
CA GLY A 29 1.18 15.21 3.59
C GLY A 29 2.09 16.18 2.82
N VAL A 30 3.38 15.88 2.84
CA VAL A 30 4.47 16.67 2.27
C VAL A 30 4.25 17.08 0.81
N VAL A 31 3.71 16.18 -0.02
CA VAL A 31 3.52 16.43 -1.46
C VAL A 31 2.52 17.56 -1.70
N MET A 32 1.46 17.64 -0.89
CA MET A 32 0.49 18.73 -0.99
C MET A 32 1.14 20.09 -0.85
N TYR A 33 2.03 20.23 0.15
CA TYR A 33 2.67 21.50 0.45
C TYR A 33 3.83 21.84 -0.49
N LEU A 34 4.66 20.85 -0.85
CA LEU A 34 5.94 21.10 -1.53
C LEU A 34 5.93 20.77 -3.03
N ARG A 35 4.96 20.01 -3.52
CA ARG A 35 4.99 19.55 -4.91
C ARG A 35 3.71 19.81 -5.69
N LEU A 36 2.56 20.01 -5.05
CA LEU A 36 1.30 20.19 -5.78
C LEU A 36 1.28 21.49 -6.59
N GLY A 37 1.83 22.57 -6.07
CA GLY A 37 2.04 23.81 -6.83
C GLY A 37 2.97 23.60 -8.03
N TRP A 38 4.08 22.90 -7.83
CA TRP A 38 5.01 22.54 -8.90
C TRP A 38 4.36 21.66 -9.97
N VAL A 39 3.54 20.68 -9.59
CA VAL A 39 2.77 19.85 -10.53
C VAL A 39 1.82 20.72 -11.35
N ALA A 40 1.08 21.62 -10.69
CA ALA A 40 0.14 22.53 -11.36
C ALA A 40 0.86 23.51 -12.30
N GLY A 41 2.02 24.02 -11.92
CA GLY A 41 2.85 24.90 -12.76
C GLY A 41 3.42 24.20 -14.00
N ASN A 42 3.77 22.91 -13.91
CA ASN A 42 4.29 22.14 -15.05
C ASN A 42 3.21 21.62 -15.99
N LEU A 43 2.07 21.20 -15.48
CA LEU A 43 1.02 20.53 -16.27
C LEU A 43 -0.15 21.47 -16.63
N GLY A 44 -0.31 22.57 -15.89
CA GLY A 44 -1.55 23.36 -15.95
C GLY A 44 -2.72 22.68 -15.25
N LEU A 45 -3.87 23.36 -15.15
CA LEU A 45 -5.00 22.94 -14.33
C LEU A 45 -5.62 21.61 -14.79
N VAL A 46 -5.94 21.51 -16.08
CA VAL A 46 -6.69 20.35 -16.63
C VAL A 46 -5.87 19.06 -16.48
N GLN A 47 -4.60 19.07 -16.86
CA GLN A 47 -3.76 17.88 -16.74
C GLN A 47 -3.50 17.53 -15.27
N THR A 48 -3.39 18.52 -14.37
CA THR A 48 -3.28 18.30 -12.92
C THR A 48 -4.54 17.62 -12.39
N TRP A 49 -5.73 18.04 -12.79
CA TRP A 49 -6.98 17.40 -12.41
C TRP A 49 -7.08 15.95 -12.92
N ILE A 50 -6.65 15.70 -14.17
CA ILE A 50 -6.58 14.33 -14.72
C ILE A 50 -5.61 13.49 -13.90
N LEU A 51 -4.44 14.04 -13.56
CA LEU A 51 -3.42 13.35 -12.76
C LEU A 51 -3.95 13.00 -11.36
N VAL A 52 -4.53 13.96 -10.66
CA VAL A 52 -5.13 13.77 -9.33
C VAL A 52 -6.25 12.73 -9.38
N SER A 53 -7.13 12.82 -10.38
CA SER A 53 -8.25 11.89 -10.55
C SER A 53 -7.76 10.47 -10.84
N LEU A 54 -6.77 10.30 -11.72
CA LEU A 54 -6.19 9.00 -12.04
C LEU A 54 -5.51 8.36 -10.81
N ALA A 55 -4.67 9.13 -10.11
CA ALA A 55 -3.98 8.68 -8.90
C ALA A 55 -4.96 8.30 -7.80
N THR A 56 -5.97 9.16 -7.54
CA THR A 56 -6.99 8.90 -6.53
C THR A 56 -7.90 7.73 -6.91
N SER A 57 -8.21 7.53 -8.20
CA SER A 57 -9.00 6.37 -8.66
C SER A 57 -8.31 5.05 -8.37
N ILE A 58 -6.99 4.95 -8.58
CA ILE A 58 -6.21 3.77 -8.22
C ILE A 58 -6.29 3.51 -6.71
N THR A 59 -6.10 4.56 -5.90
CA THR A 59 -6.18 4.45 -4.44
C THR A 59 -7.59 4.12 -3.97
N PHE A 60 -8.62 4.66 -4.62
CA PHE A 60 -10.02 4.36 -4.30
C PHE A 60 -10.37 2.90 -4.58
N LEU A 61 -10.02 2.37 -5.76
CA LEU A 61 -10.21 0.96 -6.11
C LEU A 61 -9.46 0.04 -5.15
N THR A 62 -8.23 0.43 -4.75
CA THR A 62 -7.47 -0.29 -3.73
C THR A 62 -8.14 -0.22 -2.36
N GLY A 63 -8.67 0.94 -1.98
CA GLY A 63 -9.46 1.12 -0.76
C GLY A 63 -10.70 0.22 -0.71
N LEU A 64 -11.41 0.06 -1.83
CA LEU A 64 -12.53 -0.88 -1.96
C LEU A 64 -12.05 -2.33 -1.76
N SER A 65 -10.95 -2.72 -2.39
CA SER A 65 -10.38 -4.07 -2.26
C SER A 65 -9.91 -4.37 -0.84
N VAL A 66 -9.25 -3.42 -0.19
CA VAL A 66 -8.88 -3.49 1.24
C VAL A 66 -10.12 -3.64 2.12
N ALA A 67 -11.17 -2.86 1.85
CA ALA A 67 -12.44 -2.94 2.58
C ALA A 67 -13.08 -4.32 2.45
N ALA A 68 -13.09 -4.91 1.25
CA ALA A 68 -13.61 -6.26 1.03
C ALA A 68 -12.81 -7.31 1.84
N ILE A 69 -11.48 -7.33 1.73
CA ILE A 69 -10.62 -8.28 2.45
C ILE A 69 -10.77 -8.10 3.97
N ALA A 70 -10.73 -6.86 4.45
CA ALA A 70 -10.81 -6.55 5.89
C ALA A 70 -12.16 -6.91 6.52
N THR A 71 -13.24 -6.94 5.74
CA THR A 71 -14.57 -7.34 6.23
C THR A 71 -14.80 -8.85 6.15
N ASN A 72 -14.03 -9.56 5.33
CA ASN A 72 -14.09 -11.02 5.23
C ASN A 72 -13.39 -11.69 6.43
N SER A 73 -12.17 -11.32 6.72
CA SER A 73 -11.35 -11.91 7.77
C SER A 73 -10.99 -10.91 8.86
N THR A 74 -10.64 -11.41 10.06
CA THR A 74 -10.06 -10.54 11.09
C THR A 74 -8.68 -10.08 10.66
N VAL A 75 -8.49 -8.78 10.50
CA VAL A 75 -7.19 -8.23 10.15
C VAL A 75 -6.33 -8.13 11.40
N GLY A 76 -5.22 -8.86 11.41
CA GLY A 76 -4.23 -8.80 12.47
C GLY A 76 -3.13 -7.76 12.19
N GLY A 77 -2.16 -7.63 13.09
CA GLY A 77 -0.98 -6.78 12.87
C GLY A 77 -0.19 -7.19 11.62
N GLY A 78 0.38 -6.21 10.91
CA GLY A 78 1.11 -6.41 9.65
C GLY A 78 0.43 -5.79 8.42
N GLY A 79 -0.80 -5.24 8.60
CA GLY A 79 -1.49 -4.46 7.56
C GLY A 79 -1.71 -5.24 6.26
N SER A 80 -1.38 -4.62 5.14
CA SER A 80 -1.56 -5.18 3.78
C SER A 80 -0.84 -6.51 3.57
N TYR A 81 0.34 -6.70 4.17
CA TYR A 81 1.03 -8.01 4.15
C TYR A 81 0.15 -9.13 4.74
N TYR A 82 -0.48 -8.87 5.90
CA TYR A 82 -1.37 -9.84 6.54
C TYR A 82 -2.55 -10.18 5.64
N MET A 83 -3.18 -9.18 5.04
CA MET A 83 -4.32 -9.38 4.12
C MET A 83 -3.95 -10.27 2.94
N ILE A 84 -2.84 -9.95 2.27
CA ILE A 84 -2.40 -10.68 1.07
C ILE A 84 -1.96 -12.11 1.40
N SER A 85 -1.20 -12.28 2.48
CA SER A 85 -0.72 -13.61 2.87
C SER A 85 -1.85 -14.56 3.26
N ARG A 86 -2.99 -14.02 3.71
CA ARG A 86 -4.19 -14.82 4.07
C ARG A 86 -5.07 -15.12 2.86
N SER A 87 -5.06 -14.27 1.84
CA SER A 87 -5.86 -14.45 0.62
C SER A 87 -5.10 -15.24 -0.45
N LEU A 88 -3.86 -14.87 -0.78
CA LEU A 88 -3.08 -15.46 -1.87
C LEU A 88 -2.06 -16.52 -1.42
N GLY A 89 -1.96 -16.80 -0.12
CA GLY A 89 -0.97 -17.71 0.43
C GLY A 89 0.33 -17.01 0.87
N LEU A 90 1.14 -17.75 1.62
CA LEU A 90 2.34 -17.22 2.28
C LEU A 90 3.41 -16.76 1.28
N GLU A 91 3.57 -17.47 0.17
CA GLU A 91 4.56 -17.16 -0.86
C GLU A 91 4.24 -15.84 -1.57
N ALA A 92 2.96 -15.62 -1.93
CA ALA A 92 2.51 -14.37 -2.51
C ALA A 92 2.62 -13.23 -1.49
N GLY A 93 2.24 -13.49 -0.23
CA GLY A 93 2.43 -12.56 0.87
C GLY A 93 3.90 -12.16 1.04
N ALA A 94 4.84 -13.10 0.96
CA ALA A 94 6.27 -12.83 1.08
C ALA A 94 6.79 -11.96 -0.06
N ALA A 95 6.38 -12.28 -1.30
CA ALA A 95 6.78 -11.54 -2.50
C ALA A 95 6.41 -10.05 -2.43
N ILE A 96 5.37 -9.72 -1.66
CA ILE A 96 4.89 -8.35 -1.48
C ILE A 96 5.38 -7.76 -0.16
N GLY A 97 5.45 -8.55 0.88
CA GLY A 97 5.74 -8.07 2.24
C GLY A 97 7.12 -7.45 2.38
N LEU A 98 8.15 -7.98 1.71
CA LEU A 98 9.48 -7.38 1.68
C LEU A 98 9.50 -6.04 0.92
N PRO A 99 9.01 -5.94 -0.33
CA PRO A 99 8.86 -4.65 -1.00
C PRO A 99 8.01 -3.65 -0.23
N LEU A 100 6.93 -4.09 0.42
CA LEU A 100 6.11 -3.23 1.26
C LEU A 100 6.88 -2.67 2.46
N PHE A 101 7.68 -3.49 3.13
CA PHE A 101 8.55 -3.03 4.21
C PHE A 101 9.56 -1.99 3.72
N LEU A 102 10.24 -2.27 2.59
CA LEU A 102 11.19 -1.34 1.98
C LEU A 102 10.51 -0.03 1.55
N GLY A 103 9.33 -0.12 0.94
CA GLY A 103 8.53 1.05 0.57
C GLY A 103 8.15 1.90 1.79
N LYS A 104 7.74 1.29 2.90
CA LYS A 104 7.44 2.01 4.14
C LYS A 104 8.69 2.63 4.77
N ALA A 105 9.84 1.95 4.74
CA ALA A 105 11.10 2.51 5.23
C ALA A 105 11.56 3.70 4.38
N LEU A 106 11.46 3.62 3.04
CA LEU A 106 11.68 4.75 2.14
C LEU A 106 10.64 5.87 2.33
N GLY A 107 9.41 5.52 2.71
CA GLY A 107 8.40 6.50 3.08
C GLY A 107 8.85 7.37 4.27
N VAL A 108 9.54 6.79 5.26
CA VAL A 108 10.15 7.57 6.34
C VAL A 108 11.16 8.58 5.79
N SER A 109 12.08 8.13 4.90
CA SER A 109 13.04 9.04 4.24
C SER A 109 12.33 10.16 3.51
N PHE A 110 11.29 9.83 2.76
CA PHE A 110 10.49 10.77 1.98
C PHE A 110 9.90 11.90 2.84
N TYR A 111 9.24 11.54 3.95
CA TYR A 111 8.65 12.54 4.85
C TYR A 111 9.71 13.37 5.58
N ILE A 112 10.81 12.74 5.98
CA ILE A 112 11.94 13.44 6.65
C ILE A 112 12.66 14.38 5.70
N VAL A 113 12.92 13.98 4.45
CA VAL A 113 13.54 14.87 3.46
C VAL A 113 12.63 16.06 3.15
N GLY A 114 11.33 15.85 3.00
CA GLY A 114 10.39 16.94 2.81
C GLY A 114 10.30 17.88 4.03
N PHE A 115 10.37 17.35 5.25
CA PHE A 115 10.50 18.17 6.45
C PHE A 115 11.81 18.99 6.40
N ALA A 116 12.95 18.35 6.08
CA ALA A 116 14.24 19.01 5.98
C ALA A 116 14.27 20.11 4.90
N GLU A 117 13.63 19.87 3.71
CA GLU A 117 13.49 20.90 2.67
C GLU A 117 12.74 22.14 3.19
N SER A 118 11.69 21.96 3.97
CA SER A 118 10.93 23.07 4.55
C SER A 118 11.65 23.76 5.71
N LEU A 119 12.57 23.08 6.38
CA LEU A 119 13.36 23.60 7.50
C LEU A 119 14.63 24.30 7.03
N HIS A 120 15.17 23.94 5.87
CA HIS A 120 16.46 24.41 5.34
C HIS A 120 16.57 25.94 5.26
N PRO A 121 15.53 26.73 4.91
CA PRO A 121 15.61 28.20 4.89
C PRO A 121 15.98 28.81 6.25
N TYR A 122 15.68 28.15 7.36
CA TYR A 122 16.03 28.59 8.71
C TYR A 122 17.44 28.17 9.14
N PHE A 123 17.99 27.12 8.50
CA PHE A 123 19.33 26.58 8.83
C PHE A 123 20.14 26.36 7.55
N PRO A 124 20.45 27.43 6.79
CA PRO A 124 21.14 27.33 5.50
C PRO A 124 22.59 26.81 5.60
N GLN A 125 23.16 26.81 6.80
CA GLN A 125 24.52 26.28 7.04
C GLN A 125 24.54 24.73 7.10
N LEU A 126 23.41 24.10 7.35
CA LEU A 126 23.32 22.65 7.45
C LEU A 126 22.81 22.07 6.13
N SER A 127 23.49 21.03 5.62
CA SER A 127 23.01 20.35 4.43
C SER A 127 21.70 19.58 4.69
N LEU A 128 20.89 19.40 3.65
CA LEU A 128 19.61 18.66 3.75
C LEU A 128 19.76 17.26 4.38
N PRO A 129 20.77 16.43 4.02
CA PRO A 129 20.97 15.14 4.66
C PRO A 129 21.27 15.23 6.16
N VAL A 130 21.99 16.26 6.61
CA VAL A 130 22.31 16.48 8.02
C VAL A 130 21.05 16.85 8.80
N LEU A 131 20.26 17.80 8.30
CA LEU A 131 18.95 18.17 8.88
C LEU A 131 18.02 16.95 8.95
N GLY A 132 17.96 16.19 7.86
CA GLY A 132 17.18 14.95 7.82
C GLY A 132 17.66 13.91 8.83
N THR A 133 18.97 13.73 9.00
CA THR A 133 19.55 12.78 9.96
C THR A 133 19.19 13.16 11.40
N ILE A 134 19.33 14.43 11.77
CA ILE A 134 18.96 14.93 13.10
C ILE A 134 17.47 14.68 13.37
N SER A 135 16.62 15.04 12.41
CA SER A 135 15.17 14.85 12.50
C SER A 135 14.77 13.37 12.65
N LEU A 136 15.41 12.49 11.87
CA LEU A 136 15.20 11.04 11.93
C LEU A 136 15.62 10.48 13.28
N LEU A 137 16.75 10.90 13.84
CA LEU A 137 17.23 10.49 15.17
C LEU A 137 16.21 10.85 16.27
N VAL A 138 15.75 12.11 16.27
CA VAL A 138 14.77 12.61 17.24
C VAL A 138 13.48 11.79 17.16
N LEU A 139 12.93 11.60 15.93
CA LEU A 139 11.68 10.86 15.75
C LEU A 139 11.83 9.38 16.10
N THR A 140 12.95 8.75 15.74
CA THR A 140 13.18 7.34 16.08
C THR A 140 13.30 7.14 17.58
N THR A 141 13.99 8.04 18.28
CA THR A 141 14.06 8.02 19.73
C THR A 141 12.67 8.15 20.37
N LEU A 142 11.85 9.08 19.85
CA LEU A 142 10.47 9.27 20.30
C LEU A 142 9.62 8.01 20.05
N ALA A 143 9.75 7.39 18.88
CA ALA A 143 9.03 6.16 18.52
C ALA A 143 9.40 4.98 19.41
N LEU A 144 10.67 4.89 19.84
CA LEU A 144 11.14 3.85 20.76
C LEU A 144 10.69 4.05 22.21
N ILE A 145 10.48 5.33 22.62
CA ILE A 145 10.03 5.66 23.99
C ILE A 145 8.52 5.46 24.12
N SER A 146 7.72 5.93 23.18
CA SER A 146 6.25 5.88 23.30
C SER A 146 5.52 5.94 21.95
N ALA A 147 4.94 4.82 21.55
CA ALA A 147 4.00 4.78 20.43
C ALA A 147 2.66 5.53 20.71
N GLN A 148 2.32 5.75 22.00
CA GLN A 148 1.08 6.44 22.39
C GLN A 148 1.10 7.93 22.08
N ILE A 149 2.28 8.54 22.01
CA ILE A 149 2.44 9.97 21.66
C ILE A 149 1.93 10.21 20.23
N ALA A 150 2.22 9.29 19.30
CA ALA A 150 1.73 9.38 17.92
C ALA A 150 0.21 9.42 17.83
N ALA A 151 -0.49 8.62 18.63
CA ALA A 151 -1.95 8.61 18.64
C ALA A 151 -2.54 9.88 19.25
N LYS A 152 -1.93 10.41 20.30
CA LYS A 152 -2.40 11.63 20.98
C LYS A 152 -2.13 12.92 20.18
N SER A 153 -1.04 12.96 19.42
CA SER A 153 -0.68 14.14 18.61
C SER A 153 -1.53 14.30 17.36
N GLN A 154 -2.27 13.29 16.92
CA GLN A 154 -3.03 13.32 15.66
C GLN A 154 -4.06 14.46 15.60
N LEU A 155 -4.75 14.74 16.69
CA LEU A 155 -5.75 15.83 16.71
C LEU A 155 -5.08 17.21 16.60
N LEU A 156 -3.94 17.39 17.27
CA LEU A 156 -3.15 18.61 17.15
C LEU A 156 -2.67 18.79 15.70
N VAL A 157 -2.09 17.75 15.11
CA VAL A 157 -1.63 17.78 13.71
C VAL A 157 -2.78 18.06 12.76
N PHE A 158 -3.93 17.44 12.98
CA PHE A 158 -5.13 17.71 12.19
C PHE A 158 -5.54 19.19 12.27
N SER A 159 -5.57 19.77 13.46
CA SER A 159 -5.89 21.20 13.62
C SER A 159 -4.85 22.11 12.95
N MET A 160 -3.56 21.75 12.95
CA MET A 160 -2.50 22.47 12.24
C MET A 160 -2.71 22.42 10.72
N ILE A 161 -2.99 21.24 10.17
CA ILE A 161 -3.26 21.08 8.73
C ILE A 161 -4.55 21.83 8.34
N LEU A 162 -5.61 21.72 9.14
CA LEU A 162 -6.87 22.43 8.88
C LEU A 162 -6.66 23.96 8.91
N ALA A 163 -5.93 24.47 9.90
CA ALA A 163 -5.61 25.89 9.99
C ALA A 163 -4.77 26.35 8.79
N SER A 164 -3.82 25.52 8.33
CA SER A 164 -3.02 25.78 7.14
C SER A 164 -3.87 25.82 5.85
N LEU A 165 -4.82 24.88 5.68
CA LEU A 165 -5.74 24.88 4.53
C LEU A 165 -6.69 26.07 4.55
N ILE A 166 -7.19 26.46 5.73
CA ILE A 166 -7.98 27.68 5.89
C ILE A 166 -7.12 28.92 5.57
N GLY A 167 -5.88 28.96 6.07
CA GLY A 167 -4.92 30.02 5.75
C GLY A 167 -4.66 30.13 4.25
N LEU A 168 -4.54 28.99 3.55
CA LEU A 168 -4.43 28.98 2.09
C LEU A 168 -5.70 29.52 1.42
N ALA A 169 -6.87 29.11 1.86
CA ALA A 169 -8.14 29.58 1.30
C ALA A 169 -8.40 31.09 1.53
N LEU A 170 -7.84 31.65 2.60
CA LEU A 170 -7.92 33.08 2.93
C LEU A 170 -6.72 33.88 2.38
N GLY A 171 -5.81 33.21 1.71
CA GLY A 171 -4.62 33.81 1.09
C GLY A 171 -4.97 34.61 -0.16
N GLY A 172 -3.93 35.08 -0.83
CA GLY A 172 -4.04 35.88 -2.04
C GLY A 172 -2.73 35.92 -2.82
N PRO A 173 -2.67 36.69 -3.90
CA PRO A 173 -1.43 36.85 -4.66
C PRO A 173 -0.34 37.41 -3.77
N PRO A 174 0.91 36.85 -3.83
CA PRO A 174 2.02 37.34 -3.04
C PRO A 174 2.42 38.77 -3.46
N GLU A 175 2.66 39.65 -2.49
CA GLU A 175 3.20 41.00 -2.73
C GLU A 175 4.63 41.11 -2.15
N PRO A 176 5.62 41.55 -2.93
CA PRO A 176 5.61 41.84 -4.38
C PRO A 176 5.51 40.56 -5.21
N ILE A 177 4.93 40.65 -6.41
CA ILE A 177 4.96 39.52 -7.37
C ILE A 177 6.41 39.15 -7.58
N ILE A 178 6.82 38.03 -7.00
CA ILE A 178 8.19 37.52 -7.16
C ILE A 178 8.32 37.07 -8.61
N THR A 179 8.73 37.96 -9.48
CA THR A 179 9.19 37.59 -10.82
C THR A 179 10.53 36.88 -10.64
N GLY A 180 10.47 35.59 -10.40
CA GLY A 180 11.66 34.75 -10.29
C GLY A 180 12.39 34.77 -11.63
N LEU A 181 13.56 35.39 -11.65
CA LEU A 181 14.56 35.30 -12.71
C LEU A 181 15.20 33.90 -12.74
N GLY A 182 14.39 32.87 -12.63
CA GLY A 182 14.80 31.50 -12.90
C GLY A 182 14.65 31.25 -14.40
N THR A 183 15.72 30.80 -15.06
CA THR A 183 15.60 30.24 -16.42
C THR A 183 14.47 29.23 -16.43
N ALA A 184 13.42 29.50 -17.22
CA ALA A 184 12.26 28.66 -17.33
C ALA A 184 12.70 27.23 -17.68
N SER A 185 12.65 26.32 -16.72
CA SER A 185 12.92 24.92 -16.99
C SER A 185 11.83 24.38 -17.92
N GLU A 186 12.19 23.54 -18.88
CA GLU A 186 11.22 22.91 -19.75
C GLU A 186 10.15 22.15 -18.95
N PRO A 187 8.87 22.20 -19.39
CA PRO A 187 7.81 21.53 -18.67
C PRO A 187 8.06 20.02 -18.61
N VAL A 188 7.88 19.43 -17.44
CA VAL A 188 8.08 17.99 -17.23
C VAL A 188 6.94 17.19 -17.84
N SER A 189 7.23 15.96 -18.26
CA SER A 189 6.21 15.07 -18.79
C SER A 189 5.17 14.69 -17.71
N PHE A 190 3.94 14.41 -18.16
CA PHE A 190 2.83 13.98 -17.30
C PHE A 190 3.21 12.81 -16.37
N TRP A 191 3.90 11.79 -16.87
CA TRP A 191 4.27 10.62 -16.10
C TRP A 191 5.35 10.89 -15.05
N VAL A 192 6.25 11.83 -15.30
CA VAL A 192 7.23 12.27 -14.28
C VAL A 192 6.52 13.01 -13.16
N ALA A 193 5.60 13.93 -13.48
CA ALA A 193 4.79 14.62 -12.48
C ALA A 193 3.91 13.63 -11.70
N PHE A 194 3.33 12.64 -12.36
CA PHE A 194 2.56 11.57 -11.73
C PHE A 194 3.41 10.76 -10.74
N ALA A 195 4.63 10.37 -11.13
CA ALA A 195 5.52 9.61 -10.26
C ALA A 195 5.89 10.37 -8.97
N ILE A 196 6.01 11.70 -9.05
CA ILE A 196 6.30 12.58 -7.90
C ILE A 196 5.05 12.79 -7.03
N PHE A 197 3.87 12.89 -7.65
CA PHE A 197 2.62 13.14 -6.95
C PHE A 197 2.02 11.87 -6.32
N PHE A 198 2.15 10.70 -6.93
CA PHE A 198 1.44 9.49 -6.51
C PHE A 198 1.61 9.13 -5.02
N PRO A 199 2.79 9.32 -4.37
CA PRO A 199 2.93 9.11 -2.93
C PRO A 199 1.93 9.90 -2.08
N ALA A 200 1.42 11.02 -2.58
CA ALA A 200 0.42 11.84 -1.89
C ALA A 200 -0.87 11.07 -1.58
N VAL A 201 -1.29 10.18 -2.48
CA VAL A 201 -2.56 9.44 -2.34
C VAL A 201 -2.39 8.05 -1.70
N THR A 202 -1.17 7.66 -1.30
CA THR A 202 -0.87 6.32 -0.77
C THR A 202 -1.14 6.15 0.73
N GLY A 203 -1.62 7.18 1.42
CA GLY A 203 -1.79 7.23 2.88
C GLY A 203 -2.79 6.23 3.48
N ILE A 204 -3.54 5.47 2.66
CA ILE A 204 -4.46 4.42 3.15
C ILE A 204 -3.73 3.34 3.98
N GLU A 205 -2.46 3.08 3.69
CA GLU A 205 -1.61 2.14 4.43
C GLU A 205 -1.45 2.50 5.93
N ALA A 206 -1.61 3.78 6.29
CA ALA A 206 -1.55 4.23 7.68
C ALA A 206 -2.69 3.62 8.51
N GLY A 207 -3.93 3.70 8.03
CA GLY A 207 -5.09 3.12 8.71
C GLY A 207 -5.08 1.58 8.70
N VAL A 208 -4.65 0.98 7.58
CA VAL A 208 -4.51 -0.48 7.47
C VAL A 208 -3.43 -1.00 8.42
N GLY A 209 -2.34 -0.25 8.61
CA GLY A 209 -1.26 -0.58 9.54
C GLY A 209 -1.70 -0.63 11.02
N LEU A 210 -2.71 0.15 11.38
CA LEU A 210 -3.28 0.21 12.74
C LEU A 210 -4.48 -0.72 12.95
N SER A 211 -4.80 -1.56 11.98
CA SER A 211 -5.98 -2.45 12.01
C SER A 211 -6.08 -3.34 13.24
N GLY A 212 -4.94 -3.74 13.82
CA GLY A 212 -4.89 -4.55 15.05
C GLY A 212 -5.37 -3.82 16.30
N ASP A 213 -5.39 -2.48 16.30
CA ASP A 213 -5.73 -1.64 17.45
C ASP A 213 -7.19 -1.13 17.40
N LEU A 214 -7.98 -1.53 16.36
CA LEU A 214 -9.35 -1.07 16.14
C LEU A 214 -10.37 -1.87 16.96
N LYS A 215 -11.37 -1.16 17.51
CA LYS A 215 -12.55 -1.79 18.17
C LYS A 215 -13.35 -2.67 17.22
N ASN A 216 -13.60 -2.18 16.02
CA ASN A 216 -14.35 -2.87 14.97
C ASN A 216 -13.71 -2.67 13.61
N PRO A 217 -12.66 -3.46 13.27
CA PRO A 217 -11.95 -3.33 11.99
C PRO A 217 -12.87 -3.44 10.77
N LYS A 218 -13.86 -4.35 10.83
CA LYS A 218 -14.80 -4.61 9.73
C LYS A 218 -15.65 -3.40 9.33
N LYS A 219 -15.95 -2.51 10.26
CA LYS A 219 -16.69 -1.26 10.01
C LYS A 219 -15.76 -0.07 9.81
N SER A 220 -14.71 -0.02 10.63
CA SER A 220 -13.83 1.16 10.70
C SER A 220 -12.93 1.29 9.47
N LEU A 221 -12.38 0.18 8.94
CA LEU A 221 -11.51 0.23 7.77
C LEU A 221 -12.22 0.73 6.51
N PRO A 222 -13.38 0.14 6.09
CA PRO A 222 -14.08 0.66 4.91
C PRO A 222 -14.46 2.13 5.04
N LEU A 223 -15.16 2.47 6.13
CA LEU A 223 -15.70 3.81 6.30
C LEU A 223 -14.60 4.86 6.44
N GLY A 224 -13.60 4.60 7.27
CA GLY A 224 -12.52 5.56 7.53
C GLY A 224 -11.62 5.76 6.32
N THR A 225 -11.26 4.69 5.60
CA THR A 225 -10.40 4.77 4.42
C THR A 225 -11.10 5.53 3.28
N LEU A 226 -12.34 5.14 2.94
CA LEU A 226 -13.08 5.78 1.84
C LEU A 226 -13.42 7.25 2.14
N ALA A 227 -13.75 7.58 3.40
CA ALA A 227 -13.98 8.96 3.80
C ALA A 227 -12.69 9.80 3.68
N ALA A 228 -11.53 9.26 4.09
CA ALA A 228 -10.25 9.95 3.96
C ALA A 228 -9.88 10.21 2.50
N ILE A 229 -10.07 9.23 1.61
CA ILE A 229 -9.84 9.38 0.17
C ILE A 229 -10.76 10.47 -0.42
N GLY A 230 -12.06 10.44 -0.11
CA GLY A 230 -13.02 11.44 -0.61
C GLY A 230 -12.69 12.85 -0.14
N THR A 231 -12.38 13.02 1.16
CA THR A 231 -12.02 14.32 1.71
C THR A 231 -10.72 14.86 1.08
N SER A 232 -9.70 14.03 0.97
CA SER A 232 -8.42 14.43 0.37
C SER A 232 -8.54 14.74 -1.12
N TYR A 233 -9.41 14.02 -1.86
CA TYR A 233 -9.68 14.31 -3.26
C TYR A 233 -10.21 15.72 -3.47
N VAL A 234 -11.17 16.15 -2.65
CA VAL A 234 -11.70 17.54 -2.71
C VAL A 234 -10.57 18.55 -2.50
N VAL A 235 -9.70 18.34 -1.51
CA VAL A 235 -8.57 19.24 -1.23
C VAL A 235 -7.60 19.26 -2.44
N TYR A 236 -7.23 18.10 -2.98
CA TYR A 236 -6.33 18.02 -4.13
C TYR A 236 -6.90 18.59 -5.44
N MET A 237 -8.21 18.64 -5.58
CA MET A 237 -8.86 19.30 -6.72
C MET A 237 -8.92 20.82 -6.54
N THR A 238 -9.02 21.31 -5.29
CA THR A 238 -9.16 22.74 -4.97
C THR A 238 -7.82 23.47 -4.92
N VAL A 239 -6.80 22.90 -4.28
CA VAL A 239 -5.49 23.56 -4.07
C VAL A 239 -4.82 24.01 -5.38
N PRO A 240 -4.78 23.21 -6.49
CA PRO A 240 -4.20 23.65 -7.75
C PRO A 240 -4.92 24.86 -8.36
N VAL A 241 -6.24 24.97 -8.18
CA VAL A 241 -7.02 26.13 -8.64
C VAL A 241 -6.53 27.39 -7.94
N LEU A 242 -6.44 27.37 -6.61
CA LEU A 242 -5.98 28.50 -5.82
C LEU A 242 -4.55 28.90 -6.21
N MET A 243 -3.64 27.91 -6.35
CA MET A 243 -2.27 28.17 -6.72
C MET A 243 -2.14 28.83 -8.09
N LEU A 244 -2.84 28.32 -9.11
CA LEU A 244 -2.78 28.88 -10.47
C LEU A 244 -3.51 30.21 -10.61
N MET A 245 -4.47 30.52 -9.72
CA MET A 245 -5.16 31.82 -9.71
C MET A 245 -4.27 32.94 -9.12
N TRP A 246 -3.39 32.61 -8.17
CA TRP A 246 -2.65 33.62 -7.42
C TRP A 246 -1.19 33.72 -7.80
N VAL A 247 -0.59 32.65 -8.35
CA VAL A 247 0.84 32.58 -8.58
C VAL A 247 1.14 32.36 -10.05
N PRO A 248 2.08 33.16 -10.64
CA PRO A 248 2.55 32.92 -12.01
C PRO A 248 3.13 31.50 -12.19
N VAL A 249 2.89 30.91 -13.35
CA VAL A 249 3.30 29.55 -13.67
C VAL A 249 4.83 29.33 -13.52
N GLU A 250 5.62 30.32 -13.89
CA GLU A 250 7.08 30.30 -13.80
C GLU A 250 7.55 30.16 -12.34
N VAL A 251 6.89 30.88 -11.43
CA VAL A 251 7.19 30.82 -9.99
C VAL A 251 6.79 29.46 -9.41
N LEU A 252 5.62 28.91 -9.82
CA LEU A 252 5.19 27.57 -9.41
C LEU A 252 6.18 26.48 -9.83
N ARG A 253 6.85 26.63 -10.98
CA ARG A 253 7.86 25.68 -11.47
C ARG A 253 9.16 25.70 -10.71
N THR A 254 9.56 26.86 -10.18
CA THR A 254 10.88 27.08 -9.59
C THR A 254 10.87 27.13 -8.07
N ASN A 255 9.84 27.73 -7.47
CA ASN A 255 9.74 27.88 -6.02
C ASN A 255 8.85 26.77 -5.41
N LEU A 256 9.50 25.80 -4.75
CA LEU A 256 8.79 24.67 -4.10
C LEU A 256 8.11 25.07 -2.79
N LEU A 257 8.47 26.22 -2.21
CA LEU A 257 7.90 26.74 -0.97
C LEU A 257 6.88 27.87 -1.21
N VAL A 258 6.50 28.11 -2.46
CA VAL A 258 5.63 29.22 -2.87
C VAL A 258 4.31 29.29 -2.09
N MET A 259 3.81 28.18 -1.57
CA MET A 259 2.59 28.14 -0.77
C MET A 259 2.70 28.98 0.51
N GLN A 260 3.89 29.17 1.07
CA GLN A 260 4.13 30.06 2.21
C GLN A 260 3.88 31.52 1.88
N ASP A 261 4.20 31.92 0.64
CA ASP A 261 4.16 33.33 0.20
C ASP A 261 2.71 33.76 -0.13
N VAL A 262 1.85 32.79 -0.40
CA VAL A 262 0.40 32.99 -0.68
C VAL A 262 -0.44 33.10 0.60
N MET A 263 0.03 32.48 1.70
CA MET A 263 -0.72 32.47 2.96
C MET A 263 -0.59 33.82 3.73
N PRO A 264 -1.62 34.24 4.48
CA PRO A 264 -1.56 35.47 5.28
C PRO A 264 -0.41 35.49 6.27
N HIS A 265 -0.03 34.30 6.77
CA HIS A 265 1.11 34.12 7.66
C HIS A 265 1.86 32.84 7.30
N SER A 266 3.16 32.94 7.03
CA SER A 266 4.04 31.80 6.72
C SER A 266 4.06 30.74 7.83
N SER A 267 3.79 31.13 9.09
CA SER A 267 3.67 30.18 10.22
C SER A 267 2.58 29.13 10.02
N LEU A 268 1.48 29.46 9.32
CA LEU A 268 0.42 28.49 9.00
C LEU A 268 0.90 27.44 8.02
N PHE A 269 1.71 27.83 7.03
CA PHE A 269 2.35 26.87 6.11
C PHE A 269 3.28 25.93 6.87
N PHE A 270 4.19 26.46 7.68
CA PHE A 270 5.14 25.64 8.41
C PHE A 270 4.45 24.71 9.44
N ALA A 271 3.45 25.21 10.15
CA ALA A 271 2.65 24.37 11.03
C ALA A 271 2.03 23.18 10.29
N GLY A 272 1.42 23.44 9.11
CA GLY A 272 0.83 22.40 8.28
C GLY A 272 1.83 21.38 7.75
N VAL A 273 2.90 21.83 7.09
CA VAL A 273 3.91 20.93 6.48
C VAL A 273 4.68 20.15 7.53
N TRP A 274 5.09 20.78 8.65
CA TRP A 274 5.81 20.09 9.71
C TRP A 274 4.93 19.08 10.44
N GLY A 275 3.69 19.47 10.76
CA GLY A 275 2.72 18.57 11.34
C GLY A 275 2.48 17.35 10.47
N ALA A 276 2.21 17.56 9.19
CA ALA A 276 1.96 16.50 8.22
C ALA A 276 3.18 15.59 8.00
N ALA A 277 4.37 16.18 7.81
CA ALA A 277 5.60 15.45 7.56
C ALA A 277 6.02 14.59 8.76
N LEU A 278 6.08 15.20 9.95
CA LEU A 278 6.54 14.51 11.16
C LEU A 278 5.54 13.43 11.61
N SER A 279 4.23 13.69 11.50
CA SER A 279 3.22 12.69 11.83
C SER A 279 3.26 11.50 10.87
N SER A 280 3.40 11.73 9.56
CA SER A 280 3.49 10.68 8.54
C SER A 280 4.78 9.86 8.70
N ALA A 281 5.91 10.51 8.99
CA ALA A 281 7.17 9.84 9.30
C ALA A 281 7.04 8.95 10.54
N LEU A 282 6.40 9.45 11.60
CA LEU A 282 6.21 8.70 12.85
C LEU A 282 5.27 7.50 12.65
N ILE A 283 4.16 7.66 11.93
CA ILE A 283 3.26 6.55 11.59
C ILE A 283 4.01 5.49 10.77
N SER A 284 4.84 5.90 9.81
CA SER A 284 5.65 4.99 9.00
C SER A 284 6.72 4.26 9.84
N LEU A 285 7.41 4.97 10.74
CA LEU A 285 8.37 4.41 11.70
C LEU A 285 7.75 3.39 12.66
N LEU A 286 6.45 3.51 12.96
CA LEU A 286 5.73 2.54 13.79
C LEU A 286 5.19 1.36 12.97
N SER A 287 4.79 1.59 11.72
CA SER A 287 4.13 0.57 10.90
C SER A 287 5.11 -0.32 10.10
N ALA A 288 6.24 0.22 9.62
CA ALA A 288 7.23 -0.53 8.87
C ALA A 288 7.87 -1.67 9.70
N PRO A 289 8.34 -1.43 10.94
CA PRO A 289 8.88 -2.50 11.78
C PRO A 289 7.87 -3.60 12.08
N ARG A 290 6.59 -3.27 12.26
CA ARG A 290 5.51 -4.25 12.49
C ARG A 290 5.31 -5.17 11.29
N THR A 291 5.46 -4.63 10.06
CA THR A 291 5.43 -5.45 8.83
C THR A 291 6.59 -6.44 8.80
N LEU A 292 7.81 -5.98 9.10
CA LEU A 292 9.00 -6.84 9.17
C LEU A 292 8.91 -7.89 10.29
N GLN A 293 8.41 -7.49 11.45
CA GLN A 293 8.16 -8.41 12.58
C GLN A 293 7.21 -9.53 12.18
N LYS A 294 6.15 -9.20 11.42
CA LYS A 294 5.20 -10.20 10.94
C LYS A 294 5.81 -11.15 9.94
N LEU A 295 6.61 -10.64 8.99
CA LEU A 295 7.39 -11.45 8.05
C LEU A 295 8.34 -12.42 8.77
N ALA A 296 9.00 -11.97 9.85
CA ALA A 296 9.89 -12.80 10.64
C ALA A 296 9.13 -13.87 11.45
N ARG A 297 7.96 -13.53 12.01
CA ARG A 297 7.10 -14.50 12.70
C ARG A 297 6.52 -15.56 11.76
N ASP A 298 6.29 -15.19 10.51
CA ASP A 298 5.87 -16.12 9.47
C ASP A 298 7.08 -16.85 8.83
N GLN A 299 8.29 -16.69 9.38
CA GLN A 299 9.55 -17.36 8.98
C GLN A 299 10.04 -17.04 7.55
N ILE A 300 9.54 -15.97 6.96
CA ILE A 300 9.98 -15.51 5.65
C ILE A 300 11.37 -14.89 5.75
N VAL A 301 11.61 -14.06 6.75
CA VAL A 301 12.93 -13.52 7.10
C VAL A 301 13.40 -14.11 8.43
N HIS A 302 14.65 -13.84 8.79
CA HIS A 302 15.27 -14.45 9.99
C HIS A 302 14.46 -14.13 11.26
N PRO A 303 14.15 -15.10 12.13
CA PRO A 303 13.31 -14.93 13.33
C PRO A 303 13.81 -13.85 14.30
N PHE A 304 15.11 -13.57 14.31
CA PHE A 304 15.73 -12.50 15.10
C PHE A 304 15.10 -11.13 14.85
N LEU A 305 14.70 -10.82 13.60
CA LEU A 305 14.03 -9.58 13.25
C LEU A 305 12.59 -9.48 13.78
N GLY A 306 12.01 -10.60 14.20
CA GLY A 306 10.67 -10.67 14.78
C GLY A 306 10.61 -10.54 16.30
N GLN A 307 11.76 -10.44 16.97
CA GLN A 307 11.81 -10.33 18.42
C GLN A 307 11.25 -8.97 18.87
N GLY A 308 10.21 -9.03 19.70
CA GLY A 308 9.62 -7.86 20.36
C GLY A 308 10.21 -7.68 21.76
N ALA A 309 10.07 -6.48 22.33
CA ALA A 309 10.40 -6.24 23.72
C ALA A 309 9.44 -7.04 24.63
N LYS A 310 9.97 -7.56 25.76
CA LYS A 310 9.18 -8.41 26.67
C LYS A 310 7.97 -7.69 27.30
N SER A 311 8.01 -6.36 27.37
CA SER A 311 6.97 -5.56 28.01
C SER A 311 5.77 -5.25 27.11
N ASP A 312 6.01 -4.96 25.81
CA ASP A 312 5.01 -4.35 24.94
C ASP A 312 5.05 -4.87 23.49
N ASP A 313 5.84 -5.93 23.25
CA ASP A 313 6.01 -6.56 21.93
C ASP A 313 6.50 -5.60 20.81
N THR A 314 7.09 -4.45 21.18
CA THR A 314 7.65 -3.50 20.21
C THR A 314 8.88 -4.08 19.50
N PRO A 315 8.94 -4.05 18.16
CA PRO A 315 10.02 -4.68 17.37
C PRO A 315 11.26 -3.78 17.29
N ARG A 316 12.03 -3.64 18.35
CA ARG A 316 13.19 -2.72 18.44
C ARG A 316 14.22 -2.94 17.33
N ILE A 317 14.55 -4.20 17.02
CA ILE A 317 15.54 -4.54 16.00
C ILE A 317 15.04 -4.14 14.61
N ALA A 318 13.76 -4.44 14.32
CA ALA A 318 13.14 -4.02 13.07
C ALA A 318 13.04 -2.49 12.95
N THR A 319 12.86 -1.78 14.08
CA THR A 319 12.88 -0.30 14.11
C THR A 319 14.28 0.25 13.79
N LEU A 320 15.34 -0.34 14.34
CA LEU A 320 16.71 0.04 14.00
C LEU A 320 17.06 -0.23 12.53
N LEU A 321 16.59 -1.35 11.97
CA LEU A 321 16.75 -1.62 10.54
C LEU A 321 15.97 -0.61 9.69
N THR A 322 14.76 -0.27 10.08
CA THR A 322 13.96 0.77 9.42
C THR A 322 14.68 2.13 9.47
N PHE A 323 15.25 2.49 10.62
CA PHE A 323 16.08 3.68 10.79
C PHE A 323 17.29 3.67 9.83
N ALA A 324 18.03 2.56 9.77
CA ALA A 324 19.20 2.45 8.89
C ALA A 324 18.84 2.61 7.41
N LEU A 325 17.72 1.97 6.97
CA LEU A 325 17.21 2.11 5.61
C LEU A 325 16.72 3.53 5.32
N ALA A 326 16.02 4.14 6.27
CA ALA A 326 15.58 5.53 6.15
C ALA A 326 16.77 6.51 6.07
N LEU A 327 17.81 6.28 6.87
CA LEU A 327 19.05 7.06 6.82
C LEU A 327 19.73 6.90 5.46
N ALA A 328 19.85 5.69 4.94
CA ALA A 328 20.40 5.45 3.61
C ALA A 328 19.59 6.19 2.52
N GLY A 329 18.25 6.19 2.60
CA GLY A 329 17.39 6.94 1.68
C GLY A 329 17.58 8.46 1.75
N ILE A 330 17.80 9.04 2.95
CA ILE A 330 18.06 10.47 3.14
C ILE A 330 19.38 10.87 2.48
N TRP A 331 20.40 10.02 2.54
CA TRP A 331 21.71 10.30 1.95
C TRP A 331 21.83 9.91 0.47
N ALA A 332 20.93 9.06 -0.02
CA ALA A 332 20.98 8.56 -1.40
C ALA A 332 20.26 9.45 -2.42
N GLY A 333 19.35 10.34 -2.00
CA GLY A 333 18.57 11.07 -2.99
C GLY A 333 17.75 12.23 -2.49
N GLU A 334 17.31 13.02 -3.47
CA GLU A 334 16.38 14.13 -3.29
C GLU A 334 14.93 13.61 -3.19
N LEU A 335 14.02 14.45 -2.66
CA LEU A 335 12.61 14.13 -2.48
C LEU A 335 11.94 13.56 -3.75
N ASN A 336 12.24 14.12 -4.91
CA ASN A 336 11.66 13.68 -6.18
C ASN A 336 12.14 12.27 -6.59
N GLN A 337 13.38 11.90 -6.32
CA GLN A 337 13.93 10.58 -6.62
C GLN A 337 13.31 9.53 -5.69
N ILE A 338 13.22 9.85 -4.40
CA ILE A 338 12.57 9.00 -3.39
C ILE A 338 11.09 8.81 -3.74
N ALA A 339 10.39 9.88 -4.17
CA ALA A 339 8.99 9.81 -4.60
C ALA A 339 8.76 8.83 -5.76
N LYS A 340 9.62 8.87 -6.79
CA LYS A 340 9.55 7.95 -7.94
C LYS A 340 9.72 6.49 -7.52
N ALA A 341 10.72 6.20 -6.67
CA ALA A 341 10.94 4.85 -6.14
C ALA A 341 9.74 4.39 -5.30
N LEU A 342 9.27 5.26 -4.41
CA LEU A 342 8.14 5.00 -3.52
C LEU A 342 6.86 4.68 -4.30
N SER A 343 6.61 5.40 -5.40
CA SER A 343 5.47 5.17 -6.29
C SER A 343 5.46 3.76 -6.86
N ILE A 344 6.60 3.23 -7.28
CA ILE A 344 6.71 1.86 -7.81
C ILE A 344 6.39 0.83 -6.73
N PHE A 345 6.93 1.00 -5.51
CA PHE A 345 6.64 0.08 -4.40
C PHE A 345 5.15 0.09 -4.03
N PHE A 346 4.51 1.24 -3.96
CA PHE A 346 3.09 1.32 -3.63
C PHE A 346 2.20 0.83 -4.77
N LEU A 347 2.50 1.14 -6.03
CA LEU A 347 1.74 0.61 -7.17
C LEU A 347 1.84 -0.91 -7.26
N THR A 348 3.01 -1.49 -6.98
CA THR A 348 3.16 -2.95 -6.88
C THR A 348 2.27 -3.52 -5.80
N THR A 349 2.30 -2.95 -4.59
CA THR A 349 1.48 -3.40 -3.46
C THR A 349 -0.02 -3.25 -3.76
N TYR A 350 -0.44 -2.12 -4.32
CA TYR A 350 -1.83 -1.86 -4.67
C TYR A 350 -2.32 -2.77 -5.79
N GLY A 351 -1.49 -3.00 -6.81
CA GLY A 351 -1.79 -3.95 -7.89
C GLY A 351 -2.07 -5.34 -7.34
N LEU A 352 -1.26 -5.80 -6.40
CA LEU A 352 -1.38 -7.13 -5.83
C LEU A 352 -2.50 -7.25 -4.77
N LEU A 353 -2.79 -6.18 -4.00
CA LEU A 353 -3.97 -6.12 -3.13
C LEU A 353 -5.27 -6.22 -3.95
N ASN A 354 -5.34 -5.44 -5.03
CA ASN A 354 -6.47 -5.47 -5.94
C ASN A 354 -6.62 -6.83 -6.64
N LEU A 355 -5.51 -7.44 -7.07
CA LEU A 355 -5.51 -8.77 -7.66
C LEU A 355 -5.99 -9.83 -6.66
N ALA A 356 -5.53 -9.76 -5.40
CA ALA A 356 -5.98 -10.66 -4.33
C ALA A 356 -7.49 -10.58 -4.13
N ALA A 357 -8.04 -9.37 -4.01
CA ALA A 357 -9.48 -9.18 -3.86
C ALA A 357 -10.27 -9.64 -5.09
N ALA A 358 -9.75 -9.39 -6.30
CA ALA A 358 -10.38 -9.83 -7.54
C ALA A 358 -10.44 -11.36 -7.64
N MET A 359 -9.36 -12.05 -7.30
CA MET A 359 -9.29 -13.51 -7.33
C MET A 359 -10.23 -14.13 -6.30
N GLU A 360 -10.27 -13.63 -5.06
CA GLU A 360 -11.18 -14.10 -4.03
C GLU A 360 -12.66 -13.93 -4.45
N ALA A 361 -12.98 -12.76 -5.01
CA ALA A 361 -14.34 -12.48 -5.46
C ALA A 361 -14.74 -13.25 -6.74
N LEU A 362 -13.77 -13.60 -7.61
CA LEU A 362 -14.01 -14.36 -8.84
C LEU A 362 -14.24 -15.85 -8.55
N LEU A 363 -13.46 -16.41 -7.60
CA LEU A 363 -13.51 -17.83 -7.26
C LEU A 363 -14.74 -18.21 -6.42
N ASP A 364 -15.42 -17.22 -5.84
CA ASP A 364 -16.61 -17.36 -4.98
C ASP A 364 -16.44 -18.49 -3.95
N ASN A 365 -15.26 -18.53 -3.31
CA ASN A 365 -14.95 -19.54 -2.31
C ASN A 365 -15.96 -19.48 -1.17
N PRO A 366 -16.37 -20.62 -0.59
CA PRO A 366 -17.29 -20.65 0.55
C PRO A 366 -16.80 -19.87 1.78
N SER A 367 -15.48 -19.67 1.91
CA SER A 367 -14.85 -18.85 2.95
C SER A 367 -14.90 -17.34 2.64
N TRP A 368 -15.15 -16.95 1.39
CA TRP A 368 -15.24 -15.54 0.98
C TRP A 368 -16.64 -14.97 1.24
N ARG A 369 -16.83 -14.38 2.43
CA ARG A 369 -18.11 -13.79 2.86
C ARG A 369 -17.91 -12.38 3.42
N PRO A 370 -17.38 -11.44 2.62
CA PRO A 370 -17.14 -10.09 3.10
C PRO A 370 -18.45 -9.38 3.41
N ALA A 371 -18.48 -8.62 4.51
CA ALA A 371 -19.62 -7.75 4.82
C ALA A 371 -19.73 -6.58 3.82
N PHE A 372 -18.58 -6.09 3.32
CA PHE A 372 -18.50 -5.09 2.26
C PHE A 372 -18.12 -5.78 0.94
N ARG A 373 -19.08 -5.96 0.06
CA ARG A 373 -18.90 -6.68 -1.20
C ARG A 373 -18.48 -5.76 -2.32
N VAL A 374 -17.41 -6.14 -3.02
CA VAL A 374 -16.92 -5.47 -4.23
C VAL A 374 -16.99 -6.46 -5.39
N LYS A 375 -17.44 -5.98 -6.56
CA LYS A 375 -17.46 -6.82 -7.76
C LYS A 375 -16.02 -7.10 -8.21
N TRP A 376 -15.74 -8.33 -8.59
CA TRP A 376 -14.39 -8.78 -9.00
C TRP A 376 -13.74 -7.91 -10.06
N TRP A 377 -14.53 -7.42 -11.04
CA TRP A 377 -14.02 -6.58 -12.13
C TRP A 377 -13.52 -5.21 -11.64
N ALA A 378 -14.09 -4.64 -10.57
CA ALA A 378 -13.63 -3.36 -10.02
C ALA A 378 -12.25 -3.52 -9.37
N SER A 379 -12.03 -4.59 -8.63
CA SER A 379 -10.71 -4.92 -8.08
C SER A 379 -9.72 -5.26 -9.19
N LEU A 380 -10.13 -6.00 -10.23
CA LEU A 380 -9.29 -6.30 -11.39
C LEU A 380 -8.88 -5.03 -12.14
N LEU A 381 -9.81 -4.08 -12.32
CA LEU A 381 -9.51 -2.78 -12.92
C LEU A 381 -8.45 -2.03 -12.10
N GLY A 382 -8.56 -2.04 -10.77
CA GLY A 382 -7.55 -1.46 -9.88
C GLY A 382 -6.17 -2.11 -10.04
N ALA A 383 -6.13 -3.44 -10.18
CA ALA A 383 -4.88 -4.17 -10.42
C ALA A 383 -4.25 -3.79 -11.78
N VAL A 384 -5.05 -3.83 -12.85
CA VAL A 384 -4.59 -3.48 -14.21
C VAL A 384 -4.12 -2.03 -14.25
N ALA A 385 -4.88 -1.09 -13.68
CA ALA A 385 -4.50 0.32 -13.64
C ALA A 385 -3.16 0.52 -12.89
N SER A 386 -2.99 -0.12 -11.73
CA SER A 386 -1.75 -0.03 -10.94
C SER A 386 -0.54 -0.52 -11.73
N PHE A 387 -0.62 -1.70 -12.34
CA PHE A 387 0.50 -2.25 -13.12
C PHE A 387 0.75 -1.44 -14.40
N THR A 388 -0.29 -1.02 -15.10
CA THR A 388 -0.15 -0.20 -16.32
C THR A 388 0.56 1.12 -16.02
N VAL A 389 0.11 1.83 -14.98
CA VAL A 389 0.75 3.09 -14.57
C VAL A 389 2.20 2.85 -14.12
N MET A 390 2.48 1.79 -13.39
CA MET A 390 3.84 1.43 -12.97
C MET A 390 4.79 1.32 -14.17
N PHE A 391 4.35 0.71 -15.29
CA PHE A 391 5.14 0.62 -16.51
C PHE A 391 5.32 1.98 -17.21
N PHE A 392 4.31 2.85 -17.18
CA PHE A 392 4.44 4.21 -17.72
C PHE A 392 5.40 5.09 -16.93
N LEU A 393 5.53 4.84 -15.61
CA LEU A 393 6.48 5.59 -14.77
C LEU A 393 7.94 5.22 -15.09
N ASN A 394 8.24 3.96 -15.08
CA ASN A 394 9.59 3.43 -15.36
C ASN A 394 9.52 1.94 -15.73
N PRO A 395 9.59 1.57 -17.03
CA PRO A 395 9.52 0.18 -17.46
C PRO A 395 10.60 -0.71 -16.83
N TRP A 396 11.84 -0.23 -16.76
CA TRP A 396 12.96 -1.02 -16.22
C TRP A 396 12.83 -1.30 -14.73
N ALA A 397 12.46 -0.28 -13.96
CA ALA A 397 12.19 -0.46 -12.53
C ALA A 397 10.98 -1.38 -12.29
N SER A 398 9.98 -1.34 -13.18
CA SER A 398 8.79 -2.20 -13.12
C SER A 398 9.15 -3.66 -13.37
N PHE A 399 9.94 -3.95 -14.40
CA PHE A 399 10.48 -5.30 -14.63
C PHE A 399 11.32 -5.77 -13.45
N GLY A 400 12.18 -4.89 -12.90
CA GLY A 400 12.96 -5.17 -11.70
C GLY A 400 12.11 -5.53 -10.49
N ALA A 401 11.05 -4.78 -10.22
CA ALA A 401 10.13 -5.04 -9.12
C ALA A 401 9.39 -6.38 -9.28
N ILE A 402 8.92 -6.69 -10.49
CA ILE A 402 8.29 -7.97 -10.81
C ILE A 402 9.29 -9.12 -10.67
N PHE A 403 10.50 -8.96 -11.19
CA PHE A 403 11.56 -9.97 -11.08
C PHE A 403 11.92 -10.27 -9.63
N VAL A 404 12.09 -9.23 -8.80
CA VAL A 404 12.34 -9.37 -7.36
C VAL A 404 11.17 -10.10 -6.68
N GLY A 405 9.92 -9.70 -6.98
CA GLY A 405 8.73 -10.34 -6.45
C GLY A 405 8.66 -11.83 -6.80
N ILE A 406 8.88 -12.20 -8.06
CA ILE A 406 8.91 -13.59 -8.53
C ILE A 406 10.07 -14.35 -7.86
N SER A 407 11.25 -13.75 -7.73
CA SER A 407 12.41 -14.36 -7.09
C SER A 407 12.16 -14.70 -5.63
N ILE A 408 11.55 -13.76 -4.88
CA ILE A 408 11.14 -13.98 -3.48
C ILE A 408 10.08 -15.07 -3.40
N TYR A 409 9.07 -15.04 -4.29
CA TYR A 409 8.04 -16.07 -4.37
C TYR A 409 8.63 -17.46 -4.55
N LEU A 410 9.53 -17.66 -5.54
CA LEU A 410 10.18 -18.94 -5.83
C LEU A 410 11.09 -19.37 -4.68
N TRP A 411 11.79 -18.44 -4.05
CA TRP A 411 12.65 -18.72 -2.91
C TRP A 411 11.86 -19.22 -1.69
N VAL A 412 10.75 -18.59 -1.36
CA VAL A 412 9.87 -19.01 -0.26
C VAL A 412 9.17 -20.33 -0.60
N HIS A 413 8.75 -20.51 -1.85
CA HIS A 413 8.13 -21.76 -2.31
C HIS A 413 9.06 -22.98 -2.13
N LYS A 414 10.35 -22.83 -2.42
CA LYS A 414 11.37 -23.89 -2.20
C LYS A 414 11.58 -24.24 -0.72
N ARG A 415 11.24 -23.34 0.20
CA ARG A 415 11.42 -23.58 1.65
C ARG A 415 10.32 -24.44 2.27
N HIS A 416 9.27 -24.80 1.54
CA HIS A 416 8.14 -25.63 2.01
C HIS A 416 7.65 -25.23 3.40
N LEU A 417 7.39 -23.93 3.63
CA LEU A 417 6.91 -23.42 4.89
C LEU A 417 5.49 -23.93 5.13
N HIS A 418 5.37 -25.06 5.85
CA HIS A 418 4.10 -25.71 6.15
C HIS A 418 3.33 -24.89 7.19
N ARG A 419 2.47 -23.95 6.75
CA ARG A 419 1.39 -23.41 7.57
C ARG A 419 0.05 -23.72 6.90
N ARG A 420 -0.88 -24.26 7.68
CA ARG A 420 -2.25 -24.60 7.27
C ARG A 420 -3.08 -23.33 7.04
N TRP A 421 -2.85 -22.67 5.91
CA TRP A 421 -3.73 -21.62 5.42
C TRP A 421 -4.38 -22.15 4.15
N GLU A 422 -5.67 -21.86 3.94
CA GLU A 422 -6.36 -22.21 2.70
C GLU A 422 -5.63 -21.59 1.52
N ASP A 423 -5.17 -22.43 0.60
CA ASP A 423 -4.41 -22.00 -0.58
C ASP A 423 -5.40 -21.73 -1.71
N ILE A 424 -5.49 -20.48 -2.14
CA ILE A 424 -6.36 -20.05 -3.25
C ILE A 424 -6.06 -20.82 -4.56
N ARG A 425 -4.85 -21.40 -4.68
CA ARG A 425 -4.45 -22.23 -5.83
C ARG A 425 -5.34 -23.43 -6.01
N MET A 426 -5.76 -24.09 -4.93
CA MET A 426 -6.72 -25.20 -5.01
C MET A 426 -8.08 -24.71 -5.53
N GLY A 427 -8.53 -23.53 -5.09
CA GLY A 427 -9.75 -22.90 -5.61
C GLY A 427 -9.63 -22.56 -7.11
N LEU A 428 -8.48 -22.05 -7.58
CA LEU A 428 -8.24 -21.81 -9.01
C LEU A 428 -8.29 -23.09 -9.82
N TRP A 429 -7.61 -24.15 -9.38
CA TRP A 429 -7.65 -25.44 -10.05
C TRP A 429 -9.06 -26.03 -10.09
N GLN A 430 -9.82 -25.92 -8.99
CA GLN A 430 -11.23 -26.34 -8.93
C GLN A 430 -12.09 -25.53 -9.89
N PHE A 431 -11.94 -24.19 -9.90
CA PHE A 431 -12.69 -23.32 -10.80
C PHE A 431 -12.42 -23.64 -12.28
N PHE A 432 -11.16 -23.76 -12.68
CA PHE A 432 -10.82 -24.12 -14.06
C PHE A 432 -11.29 -25.55 -14.41
N THR A 433 -11.16 -26.49 -13.49
CA THR A 433 -11.64 -27.85 -13.70
C THR A 433 -13.15 -27.88 -13.88
N GLN A 434 -13.90 -27.16 -13.04
CA GLN A 434 -15.35 -27.03 -13.17
C GLN A 434 -15.74 -26.35 -14.50
N ALA A 435 -15.11 -25.22 -14.82
CA ALA A 435 -15.38 -24.50 -16.06
C ALA A 435 -15.12 -25.37 -17.29
N LEU A 436 -14.03 -26.15 -17.28
CA LEU A 436 -13.72 -27.10 -18.34
C LEU A 436 -14.74 -28.24 -18.40
N LEU A 437 -15.14 -28.81 -17.26
CA LEU A 437 -16.14 -29.88 -17.20
C LEU A 437 -17.50 -29.40 -17.72
N TYR A 438 -17.94 -28.18 -17.32
CA TYR A 438 -19.19 -27.62 -17.83
C TYR A 438 -19.12 -27.36 -19.34
N ARG A 439 -18.01 -26.88 -19.87
CA ARG A 439 -17.81 -26.65 -21.29
C ARG A 439 -17.72 -27.96 -22.09
N MET A 440 -17.20 -29.04 -21.47
CA MET A 440 -17.16 -30.36 -22.08
C MET A 440 -18.55 -31.03 -22.14
N LYS A 441 -19.50 -30.66 -21.25
CA LYS A 441 -20.88 -31.19 -21.29
C LYS A 441 -21.60 -30.83 -22.59
N ASP A 442 -21.32 -29.68 -23.18
CA ASP A 442 -21.97 -29.21 -24.40
C ASP A 442 -21.25 -29.70 -25.68
N TYR A 443 -20.10 -30.38 -25.51
CA TYR A 443 -19.33 -30.92 -26.63
C TYR A 443 -19.90 -32.33 -26.98
N GLN A 444 -20.42 -32.50 -28.19
CA GLN A 444 -20.78 -33.82 -28.70
C GLN A 444 -19.50 -34.67 -28.80
N PRO A 445 -19.46 -35.87 -28.22
CA PRO A 445 -18.27 -36.72 -28.28
C PRO A 445 -18.01 -37.11 -29.73
N ASP A 446 -16.87 -36.71 -30.27
CA ASP A 446 -16.34 -37.21 -31.56
C ASP A 446 -16.01 -38.71 -31.41
N ILE A 447 -16.42 -39.52 -32.40
CA ILE A 447 -16.15 -40.97 -32.43
C ILE A 447 -14.65 -41.25 -32.24
N ARG A 448 -13.76 -40.34 -32.65
CA ARG A 448 -12.32 -40.48 -32.52
C ARG A 448 -11.80 -40.20 -31.10
N SER A 449 -12.55 -39.50 -30.27
CA SER A 449 -12.18 -39.14 -28.89
C SER A 449 -12.90 -40.00 -27.84
N TRP A 450 -13.83 -40.91 -28.27
CA TRP A 450 -14.57 -41.76 -27.38
C TRP A 450 -13.64 -42.70 -26.59
N ARG A 451 -13.74 -42.66 -25.27
CA ARG A 451 -13.03 -43.53 -24.33
C ARG A 451 -14.02 -44.10 -23.33
N PRO A 452 -14.09 -45.43 -23.12
CA PRO A 452 -14.96 -45.99 -22.13
C PRO A 452 -14.49 -45.58 -20.71
N ASN A 453 -15.37 -44.93 -19.96
CA ASN A 453 -15.17 -44.71 -18.53
C ASN A 453 -15.81 -45.86 -17.79
N LEU A 454 -15.01 -46.84 -17.33
CA LEU A 454 -15.49 -48.02 -16.65
C LEU A 454 -15.46 -47.81 -15.13
N LEU A 455 -16.60 -47.87 -14.48
CA LEU A 455 -16.71 -47.91 -13.02
C LEU A 455 -16.76 -49.36 -12.58
N VAL A 456 -15.73 -49.82 -11.88
CA VAL A 456 -15.61 -51.24 -11.47
C VAL A 456 -15.85 -51.36 -9.97
N PHE A 457 -16.89 -52.08 -9.59
CA PHE A 457 -17.21 -52.40 -8.21
C PHE A 457 -16.56 -53.74 -7.81
N THR A 458 -15.37 -53.67 -7.22
CA THR A 458 -14.56 -54.86 -6.91
C THR A 458 -14.80 -55.43 -5.50
N GLY A 459 -15.36 -54.64 -4.59
CA GLY A 459 -15.30 -54.97 -3.16
C GLY A 459 -13.86 -54.95 -2.66
N ALA A 460 -13.34 -56.09 -2.16
CA ALA A 460 -11.93 -56.20 -1.81
C ALA A 460 -11.06 -56.38 -3.09
N PRO A 461 -10.23 -55.42 -3.48
CA PRO A 461 -9.46 -55.47 -4.75
C PRO A 461 -8.55 -56.69 -4.87
N THR A 462 -7.99 -57.15 -3.74
CA THR A 462 -7.12 -58.31 -3.68
C THR A 462 -7.78 -59.63 -4.04
N LYS A 463 -9.10 -59.76 -3.83
CA LYS A 463 -9.83 -60.97 -4.13
C LYS A 463 -10.41 -61.02 -5.55
N ARG A 464 -10.58 -59.87 -6.19
CA ARG A 464 -11.20 -59.75 -7.51
C ARG A 464 -10.38 -58.95 -8.49
N TRP A 465 -9.04 -59.20 -8.45
CA TRP A 465 -8.07 -58.52 -9.30
C TRP A 465 -8.40 -58.59 -10.79
N TYR A 466 -8.93 -59.74 -11.23
CA TYR A 466 -9.32 -59.96 -12.62
C TYR A 466 -10.32 -58.94 -13.16
N LEU A 467 -11.17 -58.35 -12.31
CA LEU A 467 -12.12 -57.29 -12.74
C LEU A 467 -11.37 -56.00 -13.06
N ILE A 468 -10.32 -55.69 -12.30
CA ILE A 468 -9.48 -54.53 -12.54
C ILE A 468 -8.65 -54.77 -13.82
N GLU A 469 -8.13 -55.94 -14.01
CA GLU A 469 -7.37 -56.36 -15.20
C GLU A 469 -8.25 -56.29 -16.46
N LEU A 470 -9.47 -56.78 -16.39
CA LEU A 470 -10.46 -56.69 -17.48
C LEU A 470 -10.80 -55.23 -17.81
N ALA A 471 -11.05 -54.40 -16.81
CA ALA A 471 -11.32 -52.96 -17.01
C ALA A 471 -10.13 -52.27 -17.60
N GLN A 472 -8.91 -52.61 -17.20
CA GLN A 472 -7.66 -52.09 -17.72
C GLN A 472 -7.44 -52.49 -19.19
N ALA A 473 -7.73 -53.73 -19.54
CA ALA A 473 -7.69 -54.22 -20.92
C ALA A 473 -8.70 -53.51 -21.81
N LEU A 474 -9.95 -53.39 -21.35
CA LEU A 474 -11.03 -52.68 -22.07
C LEU A 474 -10.73 -51.19 -22.26
N SER A 475 -10.08 -50.54 -21.31
CA SER A 475 -9.68 -49.13 -21.41
C SER A 475 -8.31 -48.93 -22.11
N GLN A 476 -7.69 -49.97 -22.64
CA GLN A 476 -6.36 -49.95 -23.29
C GLN A 476 -5.26 -49.30 -22.46
N ASN A 477 -5.22 -49.53 -21.16
CA ASN A 477 -4.28 -48.91 -20.20
C ASN A 477 -4.34 -47.35 -20.11
N ARG A 478 -5.35 -46.71 -20.68
CA ARG A 478 -5.49 -45.25 -20.72
C ARG A 478 -6.44 -44.70 -19.66
N GLY A 479 -6.96 -45.54 -18.76
CA GLY A 479 -7.78 -45.15 -17.62
C GLY A 479 -6.95 -44.59 -16.46
N ARG A 480 -7.49 -43.62 -15.71
CA ARG A 480 -6.86 -43.13 -14.47
C ARG A 480 -6.97 -44.19 -13.38
N LYS A 481 -5.84 -44.66 -12.88
CA LYS A 481 -5.80 -45.52 -11.68
C LYS A 481 -6.04 -44.66 -10.44
N TRP A 482 -7.16 -44.81 -9.78
CA TRP A 482 -7.39 -44.32 -8.43
C TRP A 482 -7.15 -45.53 -7.48
N THR A 483 -5.91 -45.67 -7.02
CA THR A 483 -5.60 -46.52 -5.87
C THR A 483 -5.59 -45.66 -4.62
N LYS A 484 -6.49 -45.94 -3.67
CA LYS A 484 -6.32 -45.47 -2.30
C LYS A 484 -5.38 -46.42 -1.55
#